data_81d20c26bfa25a6a552855aba0052d8a
#
_entry.id   81d20c26bfa25a6a552855aba0052d8a
#
_cell.length_a   1.000
_cell.length_b   1.000
_cell.length_c   1.000
_cell.angle_alpha   90.00
_cell.angle_beta   90.00
_cell.angle_gamma   90.00
#
_symmetry.space_group_name_H-M   'P 1'
#
loop_
_entity.id
_entity.type
_entity.pdbx_description
1 polymer ?
#
loop_
_entity_poly.entity_id
_entity_poly.type
_entity_poly.pdbx_seq_one_letter_code
_entity_poly.pdbx_strand_id
1 'polypeptide(L)'
;MLDGLSRGLVPVVAIVTPEQTALVRQSFDAIWPVRRKLADQFYRRFFELAPDAQGLFRSDMERQYLKLMDMIAAIVGALDNREMFQSIISHSGRQHAQFGARPLHFAAFGEALIWGLEQQFGSAFTPEMKEAWIKLYDAVQSGMIRAGGQQRAE
;
A
#
# COMPACT_ATOMS: atom_id res chain seq x y z
N MET A 1 -34.80 0.79 -8.08
CA MET A 1 -34.30 0.25 -8.91
C MET A 1 -32.85 -0.07 -8.74
N LEU A 2 -32.10 0.28 -9.63
CA LEU A 2 -30.70 -0.10 -9.57
C LEU A 2 -29.92 0.52 -8.41
N ASP A 3 -30.54 1.47 -7.75
CA ASP A 3 -29.90 2.14 -6.62
C ASP A 3 -29.40 1.17 -5.57
N GLY A 4 -30.20 0.15 -5.26
CA GLY A 4 -29.81 -0.81 -4.25
C GLY A 4 -28.58 -1.59 -4.66
N LEU A 5 -28.51 -1.98 -5.93
CA LEU A 5 -27.36 -2.72 -6.44
C LEU A 5 -26.13 -1.85 -6.51
N SER A 6 -26.33 -0.61 -6.96
CA SER A 6 -25.21 0.33 -7.03
C SER A 6 -24.64 0.59 -5.65
N ARG A 7 -25.48 0.72 -4.66
CA ARG A 7 -25.02 0.97 -3.31
C ARG A 7 -24.22 -0.20 -2.75
N GLY A 8 -24.56 -1.42 -3.14
CA GLY A 8 -23.81 -2.58 -2.71
C GLY A 8 -22.38 -2.60 -3.21
N LEU A 9 -22.14 -1.96 -4.36
CA LEU A 9 -20.81 -1.90 -4.94
C LEU A 9 -20.04 -0.64 -4.55
N VAL A 10 -20.76 0.41 -4.17
CA VAL A 10 -20.18 1.71 -3.89
C VAL A 10 -19.07 1.67 -2.83
N PRO A 11 -19.24 0.94 -1.71
CA PRO A 11 -18.21 0.97 -0.67
C PRO A 11 -16.80 0.66 -1.16
N VAL A 12 -16.65 -0.20 -2.16
CA VAL A 12 -15.33 -0.50 -2.70
C VAL A 12 -14.86 0.59 -3.64
N VAL A 13 -15.76 1.05 -4.52
CA VAL A 13 -15.42 2.10 -5.46
C VAL A 13 -15.10 3.40 -4.73
N ALA A 14 -15.79 3.64 -3.61
CA ALA A 14 -15.63 4.89 -2.87
C ALA A 14 -14.26 5.03 -2.22
N ILE A 15 -13.50 3.94 -2.05
CA ILE A 15 -12.16 4.01 -1.46
C ILE A 15 -11.24 4.86 -2.32
N VAL A 16 -11.26 4.61 -3.62
CA VAL A 16 -10.46 5.34 -4.59
C VAL A 16 -11.34 5.64 -5.79
N THR A 17 -11.44 6.91 -6.16
CA THR A 17 -12.28 7.29 -7.31
C THR A 17 -11.63 6.83 -8.61
N PRO A 18 -12.40 6.79 -9.73
CA PRO A 18 -11.80 6.49 -11.04
C PRO A 18 -10.66 7.42 -11.39
N GLU A 19 -10.78 8.71 -11.06
CA GLU A 19 -9.71 9.68 -11.31
C GLU A 19 -8.49 9.36 -10.47
N GLN A 20 -8.69 8.99 -9.21
CA GLN A 20 -7.59 8.62 -8.32
C GLN A 20 -6.93 7.33 -8.78
N THR A 21 -7.72 6.36 -9.25
CA THR A 21 -7.16 5.13 -9.82
C THR A 21 -6.23 5.44 -10.98
N ALA A 22 -6.66 6.35 -11.87
CA ALA A 22 -5.84 6.73 -13.01
C ALA A 22 -4.54 7.39 -12.56
N LEU A 23 -4.61 8.28 -11.56
CA LEU A 23 -3.42 8.95 -11.04
C LEU A 23 -2.43 7.96 -10.42
N VAL A 24 -2.94 7.00 -9.64
CA VAL A 24 -2.09 5.97 -9.05
C VAL A 24 -1.42 5.14 -10.14
N ARG A 25 -2.19 4.70 -11.14
CA ARG A 25 -1.64 3.87 -12.22
C ARG A 25 -0.61 4.60 -13.06
N GLN A 26 -0.90 5.86 -13.41
CA GLN A 26 0.05 6.66 -14.19
C GLN A 26 1.35 6.87 -13.43
N SER A 27 1.26 7.23 -12.16
CA SER A 27 2.45 7.46 -11.36
C SER A 27 3.21 6.17 -11.10
N PHE A 28 2.50 5.05 -10.89
CA PHE A 28 3.17 3.78 -10.68
C PHE A 28 3.93 3.34 -11.94
N ASP A 29 3.32 3.53 -13.12
CA ASP A 29 4.00 3.23 -14.37
C ASP A 29 5.26 4.08 -14.53
N ALA A 30 5.17 5.35 -14.17
CA ALA A 30 6.31 6.27 -14.29
C ALA A 30 7.45 5.90 -13.32
N ILE A 31 7.11 5.33 -12.16
CA ILE A 31 8.11 4.98 -11.15
C ILE A 31 8.73 3.61 -11.40
N TRP A 32 8.11 2.77 -12.21
CA TRP A 32 8.53 1.39 -12.38
C TRP A 32 9.99 1.24 -12.83
N PRO A 33 10.49 2.06 -13.78
CA PRO A 33 11.89 1.95 -14.18
C PRO A 33 12.90 2.25 -13.07
N VAL A 34 12.49 3.02 -12.06
CA VAL A 34 13.36 3.37 -10.94
C VAL A 34 12.89 2.72 -9.63
N ARG A 35 12.15 1.61 -9.74
CA ARG A 35 11.54 0.98 -8.57
C ARG A 35 12.54 0.54 -7.51
N ARG A 36 13.72 0.10 -7.92
CA ARG A 36 14.73 -0.30 -6.94
C ARG A 36 15.19 0.89 -6.10
N LYS A 37 15.37 2.03 -6.75
CA LYS A 37 15.76 3.25 -6.05
C LYS A 37 14.68 3.70 -5.07
N LEU A 38 13.42 3.62 -5.52
CA LEU A 38 12.29 3.93 -4.63
C LEU A 38 12.28 3.00 -3.43
N ALA A 39 12.45 1.71 -3.65
CA ALA A 39 12.43 0.73 -2.58
C ALA A 39 13.56 0.97 -1.58
N ASP A 40 14.76 1.26 -2.08
CA ASP A 40 15.90 1.56 -1.21
C ASP A 40 15.62 2.78 -0.34
N GLN A 41 15.14 3.86 -0.94
CA GLN A 41 14.82 5.07 -0.19
C GLN A 41 13.68 4.83 0.79
N PHE A 42 12.69 4.05 0.38
CA PHE A 42 11.57 3.70 1.24
C PHE A 42 12.04 2.99 2.51
N TYR A 43 12.86 1.94 2.37
CA TYR A 43 13.29 1.18 3.55
C TYR A 43 14.20 1.99 4.45
N ARG A 44 15.05 2.84 3.90
CA ARG A 44 15.87 3.73 4.73
C ARG A 44 15.00 4.62 5.59
N ARG A 45 13.98 5.22 4.97
CA ARG A 45 13.08 6.12 5.71
C ARG A 45 12.23 5.35 6.71
N PHE A 46 11.74 4.18 6.30
CA PHE A 46 10.92 3.35 7.15
C PHE A 46 11.67 2.97 8.44
N PHE A 47 12.92 2.59 8.33
CA PHE A 47 13.71 2.22 9.49
C PHE A 47 14.11 3.42 10.35
N GLU A 48 14.17 4.62 9.77
CA GLU A 48 14.32 5.84 10.56
C GLU A 48 13.09 6.11 11.40
N LEU A 49 11.92 5.92 10.82
CA LEU A 49 10.65 6.19 11.50
C LEU A 49 10.28 5.09 12.48
N ALA A 50 10.69 3.87 12.21
CA ALA A 50 10.38 2.72 13.05
C ALA A 50 11.62 1.84 13.18
N PRO A 51 12.60 2.25 14.00
CA PRO A 51 13.86 1.50 14.10
C PRO A 51 13.67 0.04 14.51
N ASP A 52 12.67 -0.25 15.34
CA ASP A 52 12.41 -1.62 15.78
C ASP A 52 11.92 -2.51 14.65
N ALA A 53 11.40 -1.93 13.58
CA ALA A 53 10.92 -2.71 12.44
C ALA A 53 12.06 -3.43 11.72
N GLN A 54 13.28 -2.91 11.80
CA GLN A 54 14.41 -3.51 11.10
C GLN A 54 14.61 -4.97 11.50
N GLY A 55 14.36 -5.30 12.76
CA GLY A 55 14.49 -6.67 13.24
C GLY A 55 13.45 -7.63 12.68
N LEU A 56 12.39 -7.12 12.07
CA LEU A 56 11.36 -7.95 11.47
C LEU A 56 11.77 -8.47 10.08
N PHE A 57 12.81 -7.90 9.48
CA PHE A 57 13.24 -8.24 8.13
C PHE A 57 14.49 -9.10 8.21
N ARG A 58 14.33 -10.40 7.94
CA ARG A 58 15.40 -11.38 8.07
C ARG A 58 16.03 -11.77 6.74
N SER A 59 15.37 -11.42 5.64
CA SER A 59 15.90 -11.66 4.30
C SER A 59 16.86 -10.56 3.92
N ASP A 60 17.67 -10.79 2.88
CA ASP A 60 18.49 -9.71 2.36
C ASP A 60 17.60 -8.61 1.76
N MET A 61 18.11 -7.40 1.75
CA MET A 61 17.30 -6.24 1.38
C MET A 61 16.92 -6.24 -0.10
N GLU A 62 17.75 -6.81 -0.99
CA GLU A 62 17.36 -6.86 -2.40
C GLU A 62 16.09 -7.68 -2.60
N ARG A 63 15.97 -8.77 -1.87
CA ARG A 63 14.75 -9.56 -1.90
C ARG A 63 13.56 -8.79 -1.34
N GLN A 64 13.77 -8.01 -0.28
CA GLN A 64 12.71 -7.20 0.29
C GLN A 64 12.26 -6.11 -0.68
N TYR A 65 13.19 -5.51 -1.42
CA TYR A 65 12.84 -4.52 -2.44
C TYR A 65 11.92 -5.13 -3.49
N LEU A 66 12.26 -6.33 -3.97
CA LEU A 66 11.43 -7.02 -4.95
C LEU A 66 10.05 -7.33 -4.41
N LYS A 67 9.97 -7.84 -3.18
CA LYS A 67 8.69 -8.17 -2.55
C LYS A 67 7.81 -6.94 -2.40
N LEU A 68 8.40 -5.82 -1.99
CA LEU A 68 7.66 -4.58 -1.82
C LEU A 68 7.05 -4.14 -3.14
N MET A 69 7.88 -4.08 -4.18
CA MET A 69 7.40 -3.58 -5.47
C MET A 69 6.40 -4.53 -6.11
N ASP A 70 6.59 -5.84 -5.95
CA ASP A 70 5.62 -6.82 -6.45
C ASP A 70 4.28 -6.70 -5.74
N MET A 71 4.30 -6.46 -4.43
CA MET A 71 3.06 -6.27 -3.66
C MET A 71 2.33 -5.01 -4.11
N ILE A 72 3.06 -3.90 -4.27
CA ILE A 72 2.44 -2.67 -4.73
C ILE A 72 1.86 -2.87 -6.14
N ALA A 73 2.60 -3.57 -7.01
CA ALA A 73 2.12 -3.86 -8.36
C ALA A 73 0.82 -4.68 -8.32
N ALA A 74 0.75 -5.67 -7.44
CA ALA A 74 -0.46 -6.49 -7.31
C ALA A 74 -1.64 -5.66 -6.85
N ILE A 75 -1.43 -4.77 -5.87
CA ILE A 75 -2.49 -3.92 -5.34
C ILE A 75 -2.97 -2.95 -6.42
N VAL A 76 -2.03 -2.29 -7.12
CA VAL A 76 -2.39 -1.35 -8.18
C VAL A 76 -3.13 -2.06 -9.31
N GLY A 77 -2.70 -3.28 -9.65
CA GLY A 77 -3.36 -4.07 -10.68
C GLY A 77 -4.77 -4.51 -10.30
N ALA A 78 -5.08 -4.56 -9.02
CA ALA A 78 -6.38 -5.02 -8.52
C ALA A 78 -7.35 -3.88 -8.20
N LEU A 79 -7.01 -2.63 -8.54
CA LEU A 79 -7.84 -1.48 -8.15
C LEU A 79 -9.25 -1.53 -8.73
N ASP A 80 -9.45 -2.21 -9.84
CA ASP A 80 -10.77 -2.36 -10.45
C ASP A 80 -11.34 -3.76 -10.28
N ASN A 81 -10.75 -4.58 -9.38
CA ASN A 81 -11.23 -5.92 -9.10
C ASN A 81 -11.36 -6.07 -7.59
N ARG A 82 -12.58 -5.84 -7.12
CA ARG A 82 -12.89 -5.81 -5.69
C ARG A 82 -12.46 -7.09 -4.96
N GLU A 83 -12.83 -8.23 -5.52
CA GLU A 83 -12.57 -9.50 -4.86
C GLU A 83 -11.07 -9.78 -4.78
N MET A 84 -10.36 -9.51 -5.86
CA MET A 84 -8.92 -9.69 -5.89
C MET A 84 -8.23 -8.74 -4.91
N PHE A 85 -8.65 -7.48 -4.89
CA PHE A 85 -8.10 -6.51 -3.97
C PHE A 85 -8.26 -6.97 -2.53
N GLN A 86 -9.47 -7.38 -2.15
CA GLN A 86 -9.73 -7.82 -0.79
C GLN A 86 -8.98 -9.09 -0.44
N SER A 87 -8.84 -10.00 -1.40
CA SER A 87 -8.08 -11.24 -1.18
C SER A 87 -6.61 -10.94 -0.89
N ILE A 88 -6.01 -10.05 -1.70
CA ILE A 88 -4.61 -9.67 -1.52
C ILE A 88 -4.41 -9.02 -0.15
N ILE A 89 -5.28 -8.08 0.20
CA ILE A 89 -5.16 -7.34 1.46
C ILE A 89 -5.35 -8.25 2.66
N SER A 90 -6.33 -9.15 2.62
CA SER A 90 -6.60 -10.06 3.74
C SER A 90 -5.45 -11.04 3.94
N HIS A 91 -4.96 -11.63 2.86
CA HIS A 91 -3.85 -12.58 2.95
C HIS A 91 -2.60 -11.89 3.48
N SER A 92 -2.26 -10.74 2.92
CA SER A 92 -1.07 -10.00 3.34
C SER A 92 -1.20 -9.51 4.78
N GLY A 93 -2.40 -9.09 5.18
CA GLY A 93 -2.63 -8.65 6.55
C GLY A 93 -2.36 -9.75 7.56
N ARG A 94 -2.84 -10.96 7.26
CA ARG A 94 -2.59 -12.10 8.14
C ARG A 94 -1.10 -12.43 8.22
N GLN A 95 -0.41 -12.38 7.09
CA GLN A 95 1.04 -12.63 7.08
C GLN A 95 1.80 -11.58 7.90
N HIS A 96 1.44 -10.31 7.75
CA HIS A 96 2.10 -9.26 8.51
C HIS A 96 1.89 -9.46 10.02
N ALA A 97 0.68 -9.86 10.43
CA ALA A 97 0.42 -10.12 11.83
C ALA A 97 1.28 -11.29 12.35
N GLN A 98 1.45 -12.31 11.54
CA GLN A 98 2.29 -13.46 11.92
C GLN A 98 3.75 -13.05 12.09
N PHE A 99 4.22 -12.09 11.31
CA PHE A 99 5.60 -11.61 11.41
C PHE A 99 5.79 -10.57 12.49
N GLY A 100 4.73 -10.20 13.20
CA GLY A 100 4.84 -9.27 14.31
C GLY A 100 4.63 -7.80 13.97
N ALA A 101 4.11 -7.51 12.77
CA ALA A 101 3.81 -6.14 12.41
C ALA A 101 2.68 -5.58 13.28
N ARG A 102 2.84 -4.35 13.75
CA ARG A 102 1.88 -3.68 14.61
C ARG A 102 1.32 -2.45 13.90
N PRO A 103 0.19 -1.89 14.39
CA PRO A 103 -0.39 -0.70 13.74
C PRO A 103 0.59 0.45 13.55
N LEU A 104 1.50 0.68 14.50
CA LEU A 104 2.48 1.75 14.35
C LEU A 104 3.42 1.51 13.17
N HIS A 105 3.69 0.25 12.84
CA HIS A 105 4.53 -0.08 11.69
C HIS A 105 3.82 0.28 10.39
N PHE A 106 2.50 0.07 10.34
CA PHE A 106 1.72 0.44 9.14
C PHE A 106 1.72 1.95 8.93
N ALA A 107 1.61 2.72 10.02
CA ALA A 107 1.65 4.17 9.92
C ALA A 107 3.01 4.66 9.40
N ALA A 108 4.10 4.13 9.95
CA ALA A 108 5.45 4.49 9.51
C ALA A 108 5.69 4.07 8.06
N PHE A 109 5.17 2.91 7.67
CA PHE A 109 5.28 2.40 6.31
C PHE A 109 4.63 3.37 5.32
N GLY A 110 3.40 3.81 5.62
CA GLY A 110 2.69 4.74 4.76
C GLY A 110 3.43 6.05 4.60
N GLU A 111 3.95 6.57 5.71
CA GLU A 111 4.70 7.81 5.71
C GLU A 111 5.96 7.69 4.85
N ALA A 112 6.67 6.57 4.99
CA ALA A 112 7.88 6.32 4.21
C ALA A 112 7.57 6.15 2.72
N LEU A 113 6.45 5.52 2.38
CA LEU A 113 6.06 5.33 1.00
C LEU A 113 5.77 6.68 0.33
N ILE A 114 4.97 7.52 0.97
CA ILE A 114 4.65 8.83 0.43
C ILE A 114 5.92 9.67 0.29
N TRP A 115 6.78 9.64 1.31
CA TRP A 115 8.04 10.35 1.25
C TRP A 115 8.90 9.87 0.07
N GLY A 116 8.98 8.56 -0.14
CA GLY A 116 9.75 8.03 -1.25
C GLY A 116 9.22 8.46 -2.61
N LEU A 117 7.90 8.48 -2.75
CA LEU A 117 7.28 8.96 -4.00
C LEU A 117 7.61 10.44 -4.21
N GLU A 118 7.55 11.24 -3.15
CA GLU A 118 7.91 12.64 -3.25
C GLU A 118 9.36 12.83 -3.70
N GLN A 119 10.26 12.00 -3.19
CA GLN A 119 11.66 12.08 -3.59
C GLN A 119 11.85 11.76 -5.07
N GLN A 120 11.10 10.81 -5.60
CA GLN A 120 11.25 10.42 -7.01
C GLN A 120 10.60 11.41 -7.96
N PHE A 121 9.45 11.96 -7.60
CA PHE A 121 8.70 12.84 -8.50
C PHE A 121 9.02 14.32 -8.31
N GLY A 122 9.48 14.72 -7.13
CA GLY A 122 9.67 16.14 -6.85
C GLY A 122 8.38 16.92 -7.10
N SER A 123 8.48 18.02 -7.82
CA SER A 123 7.32 18.88 -8.07
C SER A 123 6.26 18.21 -8.95
N ALA A 124 6.61 17.13 -9.63
CA ALA A 124 5.63 16.39 -10.44
C ALA A 124 4.66 15.58 -9.56
N PHE A 125 4.95 15.43 -8.27
CA PHE A 125 4.03 14.78 -7.35
C PHE A 125 3.00 15.80 -6.90
N THR A 126 1.94 15.93 -7.70
CA THR A 126 0.91 16.94 -7.45
C THR A 126 0.12 16.61 -6.18
N PRO A 127 -0.56 17.61 -5.59
CA PRO A 127 -1.43 17.36 -4.44
C PRO A 127 -2.48 16.28 -4.73
N GLU A 128 -3.03 16.27 -5.94
CA GLU A 128 -4.03 15.28 -6.33
C GLU A 128 -3.46 13.87 -6.37
N MET A 129 -2.25 13.75 -6.91
CA MET A 129 -1.56 12.46 -6.96
C MET A 129 -1.23 11.96 -5.55
N LYS A 130 -0.74 12.85 -4.70
CA LYS A 130 -0.43 12.53 -3.32
C LYS A 130 -1.68 12.06 -2.57
N GLU A 131 -2.78 12.77 -2.75
CA GLU A 131 -4.05 12.42 -2.11
C GLU A 131 -4.52 11.03 -2.55
N ALA A 132 -4.36 10.72 -3.84
CA ALA A 132 -4.75 9.41 -4.37
C ALA A 132 -3.97 8.29 -3.70
N TRP A 133 -2.66 8.45 -3.55
CA TRP A 133 -1.82 7.45 -2.88
C TRP A 133 -2.14 7.32 -1.40
N ILE A 134 -2.41 8.45 -0.73
CA ILE A 134 -2.77 8.42 0.68
C ILE A 134 -4.07 7.66 0.89
N LYS A 135 -5.08 7.93 0.06
CA LYS A 135 -6.35 7.23 0.17
C LYS A 135 -6.22 5.74 -0.09
N LEU A 136 -5.44 5.38 -1.10
CA LEU A 136 -5.19 3.98 -1.38
C LEU A 136 -4.51 3.32 -0.19
N TYR A 137 -3.47 3.94 0.33
CA TYR A 137 -2.74 3.34 1.44
C TYR A 137 -3.60 3.22 2.71
N ASP A 138 -4.46 4.20 2.97
CA ASP A 138 -5.36 4.13 4.11
C ASP A 138 -6.28 2.92 4.01
N ALA A 139 -6.78 2.63 2.82
CA ALA A 139 -7.61 1.45 2.61
C ALA A 139 -6.82 0.17 2.81
N VAL A 140 -5.58 0.15 2.31
CA VAL A 140 -4.71 -1.02 2.43
C VAL A 140 -4.40 -1.30 3.91
N GLN A 141 -3.94 -0.29 4.65
CA GLN A 141 -3.55 -0.52 6.03
C GLN A 141 -4.74 -0.90 6.90
N SER A 142 -5.88 -0.24 6.70
CA SER A 142 -7.08 -0.57 7.47
C SER A 142 -7.50 -2.02 7.24
N GLY A 143 -7.49 -2.45 6.00
CA GLY A 143 -7.86 -3.82 5.66
C GLY A 143 -6.87 -4.84 6.19
N MET A 144 -5.58 -4.55 6.11
CA MET A 144 -4.56 -5.46 6.61
C MET A 144 -4.60 -5.59 8.13
N ILE A 145 -4.74 -4.48 8.84
CA ILE A 145 -4.82 -4.50 10.29
C ILE A 145 -6.03 -5.29 10.74
N ARG A 146 -7.17 -5.09 10.09
CA ARG A 146 -8.39 -5.82 10.43
C ARG A 146 -8.23 -7.32 10.20
N ALA A 147 -7.68 -7.70 9.07
CA ALA A 147 -7.47 -9.11 8.75
C ALA A 147 -6.51 -9.77 9.74
N GLY A 148 -5.45 -9.07 10.13
CA GLY A 148 -4.51 -9.57 11.11
C GLY A 148 -5.12 -9.70 12.49
N GLY A 149 -5.96 -8.74 12.87
CA GLY A 149 -6.68 -8.80 14.14
C GLY A 149 -7.64 -9.96 14.22
N GLN A 150 -8.33 -10.24 13.14
CA GLN A 150 -9.24 -11.39 13.09
C GLN A 150 -8.47 -12.70 13.28
N GLN A 151 -7.32 -12.81 12.64
CA GLN A 151 -6.51 -14.02 12.80
C GLN A 151 -6.05 -14.21 14.25
N ARG A 152 -5.66 -13.12 14.91
CA ARG A 152 -5.22 -13.20 16.29
C ARG A 152 -6.35 -13.60 17.23
N ALA A 153 -7.58 -13.24 16.89
CA ALA A 153 -8.74 -13.58 17.70
C ALA A 153 -9.08 -15.06 17.63
N GLU A 154 -8.67 -15.73 16.57
CA GLU A 154 -8.87 -17.15 16.41
C GLU A 154 -7.79 -17.95 17.12
#